data_1c7bbad78c017092979008be03696889
#
_entry.id   1c7bbad78c017092979008be03696889
#
_cell.length_a   1.000
_cell.length_b   1.000
_cell.length_c   1.000
_cell.angle_alpha   90.00
_cell.angle_beta   90.00
_cell.angle_gamma   90.00
#
_symmetry.space_group_name_H-M   'P 1'
#
loop_
_entity.id
_entity.type
_entity.pdbx_description
1 polymer ?
#
loop_
_entity_poly.entity_id
_entity_poly.type
_entity_poly.pdbx_seq_one_letter_code
_entity_poly.pdbx_strand_id
1 'polypeptide(L)'
;MTVNARAETVGEKPTYRTPWRTGQRCLIPVKWVYEPNWVTGKHSRYRIWWADWQPYCVAGVWRAWKGADGTEVVAMAMLTMNADDHAVMKRMTIRQPVAPYALQYR
;
A
#
# COMPACT_ATOMS: atom_id res chain seq x y z
N MET A 1 -14.86 -0.07 0.26
CA MET A 1 -13.59 0.65 0.54
C MET A 1 -12.54 0.22 -0.47
N THR A 2 -11.77 1.15 -0.98
CA THR A 2 -10.64 0.82 -1.85
C THR A 2 -9.52 0.18 -1.02
N VAL A 3 -8.78 -0.76 -1.61
CA VAL A 3 -7.68 -1.46 -0.92
C VAL A 3 -6.39 -0.64 -0.85
N ASN A 4 -6.31 0.45 -1.60
CA ASN A 4 -5.13 1.33 -1.66
C ASN A 4 -5.52 2.76 -1.33
N ALA A 5 -4.67 3.44 -0.56
CA ALA A 5 -4.82 4.85 -0.22
C ALA A 5 -3.53 5.60 -0.59
N ARG A 6 -3.66 6.73 -1.25
CA ARG A 6 -2.51 7.56 -1.60
C ARG A 6 -2.00 8.31 -0.37
N ALA A 7 -0.74 8.13 -0.02
CA ALA A 7 -0.13 8.78 1.15
C ALA A 7 -0.23 10.31 1.06
N GLU A 8 -0.12 10.88 -0.15
CA GLU A 8 -0.15 12.32 -0.37
C GLU A 8 -1.51 12.96 -0.03
N THR A 9 -2.60 12.19 -0.08
CA THR A 9 -3.96 12.71 0.12
C THR A 9 -4.75 11.97 1.19
N VAL A 10 -4.16 11.00 1.88
CA VAL A 10 -4.86 10.15 2.85
C VAL A 10 -5.52 10.96 3.98
N GLY A 11 -4.90 12.04 4.39
CA GLY A 11 -5.43 12.93 5.43
C GLY A 11 -6.58 13.83 5.00
N GLU A 12 -6.92 13.85 3.73
CA GLU A 12 -7.94 14.73 3.15
C GLU A 12 -9.15 13.97 2.63
N LYS A 13 -8.97 12.77 2.11
CA LYS A 13 -10.03 11.97 1.49
C LYS A 13 -11.07 11.53 2.52
N PRO A 14 -12.37 11.65 2.23
CA PRO A 14 -13.43 11.31 3.19
C PRO A 14 -13.33 9.91 3.77
N THR A 15 -12.91 8.93 2.98
CA THR A 15 -12.79 7.53 3.42
C THR A 15 -11.71 7.34 4.47
N TYR A 16 -10.60 8.09 4.40
CA TYR A 16 -9.41 7.82 5.19
C TYR A 16 -9.02 8.92 6.15
N ARG A 17 -9.55 10.13 6.00
CA ARG A 17 -9.12 11.29 6.81
C ARG A 17 -9.31 11.09 8.30
N THR A 18 -10.43 10.50 8.73
CA THR A 18 -10.67 10.24 10.15
C THR A 18 -9.74 9.17 10.70
N PRO A 19 -9.65 7.97 10.11
CA PRO A 19 -8.67 7.00 10.54
C PRO A 19 -7.24 7.55 10.55
N TRP A 20 -6.86 8.31 9.55
CA TRP A 20 -5.53 8.91 9.49
C TRP A 20 -5.27 9.87 10.64
N ARG A 21 -6.20 10.79 10.88
CA ARG A 21 -6.08 11.80 11.94
C ARG A 21 -6.13 11.24 13.35
N THR A 22 -6.84 10.15 13.54
CA THR A 22 -6.94 9.47 14.85
C THR A 22 -5.83 8.44 15.06
N GLY A 23 -4.85 8.35 14.17
CA GLY A 23 -3.71 7.46 14.33
C GLY A 23 -4.00 5.99 14.06
N GLN A 24 -5.06 5.68 13.35
CA GLN A 24 -5.43 4.30 12.99
C GLN A 24 -4.56 3.77 11.85
N ARG A 25 -3.27 3.63 12.13
CA ARG A 25 -2.26 3.14 11.22
C ARG A 25 -1.90 1.72 11.57
N CYS A 26 -1.44 0.97 10.58
CA CYS A 26 -1.07 -0.44 10.77
C CYS A 26 0.12 -0.81 9.88
N LEU A 27 0.73 -1.93 10.24
CA LEU A 27 1.70 -2.61 9.40
C LEU A 27 1.03 -3.84 8.80
N ILE A 28 1.11 -3.97 7.49
CA ILE A 28 0.51 -5.09 6.76
C ILE A 28 1.65 -6.02 6.35
N PRO A 29 1.77 -7.22 6.97
CA PRO A 29 2.80 -8.17 6.58
C PRO A 29 2.48 -8.76 5.21
N VAL A 30 3.50 -8.81 4.36
CA VAL A 30 3.37 -9.37 3.01
C VAL A 30 4.61 -10.19 2.66
N LYS A 31 4.44 -11.18 1.80
CA LYS A 31 5.57 -11.88 1.18
C LYS A 31 5.99 -11.22 -0.11
N TRP A 32 5.04 -10.69 -0.85
CA TRP A 32 5.26 -9.92 -2.07
C TRP A 32 4.09 -8.99 -2.32
N VAL A 33 4.31 -8.02 -3.19
CA VAL A 33 3.26 -7.19 -3.78
C VAL A 33 3.31 -7.30 -5.29
N TYR A 34 2.16 -7.09 -5.93
CA TYR A 34 2.07 -7.02 -7.38
C TYR A 34 2.06 -5.56 -7.82
N GLU A 35 2.89 -5.26 -8.80
CA GLU A 35 2.93 -3.94 -9.42
C GLU A 35 2.92 -4.06 -10.94
N PRO A 36 2.21 -3.18 -11.65
CA PRO A 36 2.24 -3.18 -13.10
C PRO A 36 3.61 -2.72 -13.61
N ASN A 37 4.11 -3.38 -14.63
CA ASN A 37 5.31 -2.99 -15.32
C ASN A 37 4.95 -2.49 -16.73
N TRP A 38 5.31 -1.25 -17.03
CA TRP A 38 5.01 -0.59 -18.30
C TRP A 38 6.23 -0.41 -19.19
N VAL A 39 7.38 -0.97 -18.83
CA VAL A 39 8.66 -0.78 -19.55
C VAL A 39 8.55 -1.16 -21.02
N THR A 40 7.79 -2.20 -21.34
CA THR A 40 7.62 -2.69 -22.73
C THR A 40 6.48 -2.00 -23.48
N GLY A 41 5.83 -1.00 -22.89
CA GLY A 41 4.62 -0.38 -23.45
C GLY A 41 3.36 -1.24 -23.31
N LYS A 42 3.47 -2.45 -22.78
CA LYS A 42 2.36 -3.34 -22.45
C LYS A 42 2.30 -3.53 -20.94
N HIS A 43 1.06 -3.57 -20.40
CA HIS A 43 0.87 -3.88 -19.00
C HIS A 43 1.29 -5.32 -18.72
N SER A 44 2.27 -5.50 -17.86
CA SER A 44 2.59 -6.78 -17.27
C SER A 44 2.66 -6.64 -15.75
N ARG A 45 2.27 -7.68 -15.05
CA ARG A 45 2.25 -7.67 -13.58
C ARG A 45 3.53 -8.29 -13.06
N TYR A 46 4.29 -7.51 -12.28
CA TYR A 46 5.50 -7.99 -11.62
C TYR A 46 5.25 -8.20 -10.15
N ARG A 47 5.83 -9.26 -9.62
CA ARG A 47 5.85 -9.60 -8.21
C ARG A 47 7.14 -9.04 -7.60
N ILE A 48 7.01 -8.33 -6.49
CA ILE A 48 8.12 -7.69 -5.80
C ILE A 48 8.22 -8.28 -4.40
N TRP A 49 9.39 -8.81 -4.05
CA TRP A 49 9.64 -9.44 -2.76
C TRP A 49 10.99 -9.01 -2.19
N TRP A 50 11.18 -9.29 -0.91
CA TRP A 50 12.47 -9.07 -0.26
C TRP A 50 13.48 -10.10 -0.75
N ALA A 51 14.76 -9.69 -0.91
CA ALA A 51 15.80 -10.50 -1.59
C ALA A 51 16.02 -11.90 -0.99
N ASP A 52 15.82 -12.05 0.31
CA ASP A 52 16.03 -13.32 1.03
C ASP A 52 14.70 -14.05 1.32
N TRP A 53 13.63 -13.68 0.66
CA TRP A 53 12.30 -14.26 0.83
C TRP A 53 11.67 -14.02 2.21
N GLN A 54 12.24 -13.17 3.04
CA GLN A 54 11.63 -12.80 4.31
C GLN A 54 10.36 -11.98 4.08
N PRO A 55 9.31 -12.21 4.89
CA PRO A 55 8.16 -11.31 4.90
C PRO A 55 8.60 -9.89 5.26
N TYR A 56 7.91 -8.91 4.70
CA TYR A 56 8.11 -7.51 5.05
C TYR A 56 6.76 -6.84 5.29
N CYS A 57 6.79 -5.62 5.81
CA CYS A 57 5.57 -4.90 6.10
C CYS A 57 5.43 -3.69 5.18
N VAL A 58 4.21 -3.43 4.75
CA VAL A 58 3.83 -2.18 4.12
C VAL A 58 2.95 -1.39 5.09
N ALA A 59 3.03 -0.07 5.01
CA ALA A 59 2.22 0.80 5.85
C ALA A 59 0.78 0.80 5.38
N GLY A 60 -0.15 0.87 6.32
CA GLY A 60 -1.57 0.91 6.04
C GLY A 60 -2.32 1.82 6.99
N VAL A 61 -3.58 2.02 6.68
CA VAL A 61 -4.58 2.67 7.51
C VAL A 61 -5.74 1.71 7.69
N TRP A 62 -6.31 1.66 8.90
CA TRP A 62 -7.42 0.76 9.18
C TRP A 62 -8.63 1.51 9.69
N ARG A 63 -9.78 0.92 9.48
CA ARG A 63 -11.07 1.45 9.94
C ARG A 63 -11.97 0.29 10.34
N ALA A 64 -12.70 0.47 11.44
CA ALA A 64 -13.75 -0.43 11.85
C ALA A 64 -15.11 0.20 11.60
N TRP A 65 -16.09 -0.59 11.23
CA TRP A 65 -17.48 -0.19 11.17
C TRP A 65 -18.39 -1.36 11.51
N LYS A 66 -19.62 -1.03 11.90
CA LYS A 66 -20.64 -2.05 12.18
C LYS A 66 -21.49 -2.27 10.95
N GLY A 67 -21.71 -3.55 10.62
CA GLY A 67 -22.70 -3.94 9.62
C GLY A 67 -24.14 -3.80 10.16
N ALA A 68 -25.10 -3.99 9.25
CA ALA A 68 -26.52 -3.89 9.60
C ALA A 68 -26.97 -4.91 10.65
N ASP A 69 -26.28 -6.02 10.77
CA ASP A 69 -26.53 -7.09 11.75
C ASP A 69 -25.81 -6.86 13.10
N GLY A 70 -25.12 -5.72 13.26
CA GLY A 70 -24.34 -5.40 14.44
C GLY A 70 -22.93 -6.00 14.44
N THR A 71 -22.55 -6.79 13.43
CA THR A 71 -21.21 -7.34 13.31
C THR A 71 -20.21 -6.23 13.02
N GLU A 72 -19.11 -6.21 13.79
CA GLU A 72 -18.02 -5.27 13.54
C GLU A 72 -17.08 -5.83 12.47
N VAL A 73 -16.78 -5.01 11.46
CA VAL A 73 -15.84 -5.34 10.39
C VAL A 73 -14.67 -4.38 10.45
N VAL A 74 -13.46 -4.92 10.46
CA VAL A 74 -12.23 -4.15 10.33
C VAL A 74 -11.70 -4.31 8.93
N ALA A 75 -11.44 -3.19 8.26
CA ALA A 75 -10.83 -3.19 6.94
C ALA A 75 -9.58 -2.32 6.96
N MET A 76 -8.65 -2.63 6.10
CA MET A 76 -7.40 -1.88 5.97
C MET A 76 -7.12 -1.55 4.51
N ALA A 77 -6.39 -0.46 4.30
CA ALA A 77 -5.92 -0.05 2.99
C ALA A 77 -4.40 0.14 3.03
N MET A 78 -3.72 -0.36 2.03
CA MET A 78 -2.30 -0.17 1.86
C MET A 78 -2.03 1.27 1.41
N LEU A 79 -1.07 1.95 2.03
CA LEU A 79 -0.62 3.26 1.58
C LEU A 79 0.29 3.10 0.38
N THR A 80 0.09 3.95 -0.61
CA THR A 80 0.94 4.05 -1.79
C THR A 80 1.51 5.46 -1.91
N MET A 81 2.64 5.57 -2.58
CA MET A 81 3.29 6.85 -2.84
C MET A 81 3.80 6.88 -4.27
N ASN A 82 4.10 8.09 -4.77
CA ASN A 82 4.73 8.24 -6.09
C ASN A 82 6.09 7.53 -6.10
N ALA A 83 6.38 6.82 -7.17
CA ALA A 83 7.58 6.01 -7.31
C ALA A 83 8.74 6.73 -8.01
N ASP A 84 8.59 8.01 -8.39
CA ASP A 84 9.59 8.73 -9.19
C ASP A 84 10.95 8.85 -8.50
N ASP A 85 10.95 8.91 -7.17
CA ASP A 85 12.18 9.01 -6.39
C ASP A 85 12.82 7.64 -6.06
N HIS A 86 12.17 6.55 -6.44
CA HIS A 86 12.69 5.22 -6.16
C HIS A 86 13.50 4.68 -7.32
N ALA A 87 14.77 4.34 -7.08
CA ALA A 87 15.73 3.96 -8.12
C ALA A 87 15.25 2.79 -9.03
N VAL A 88 14.51 1.84 -8.47
CA VAL A 88 14.01 0.66 -9.21
C VAL A 88 12.56 0.83 -9.61
N MET A 89 11.68 1.20 -8.65
CA MET A 89 10.24 1.21 -8.86
C MET A 89 9.79 2.23 -9.92
N LYS A 90 10.50 3.36 -10.05
CA LYS A 90 10.18 4.36 -11.07
C LYS A 90 10.21 3.84 -12.50
N ARG A 91 10.93 2.73 -12.73
CA ARG A 91 11.03 2.10 -14.05
C ARG A 91 9.85 1.16 -14.34
N MET A 92 9.11 0.77 -13.32
CA MET A 92 8.07 -0.25 -13.42
C MET A 92 6.68 0.30 -13.21
N THR A 93 6.53 1.26 -12.31
CA THR A 93 5.23 1.76 -11.89
C THR A 93 5.27 3.24 -11.55
N ILE A 94 4.11 3.89 -11.56
CA ILE A 94 3.94 5.28 -11.11
C ILE A 94 3.73 5.32 -9.59
N ARG A 95 3.19 4.25 -8.99
CA ARG A 95 2.86 4.17 -7.58
C ARG A 95 3.56 2.96 -6.95
N GLN A 96 3.97 3.09 -5.69
CA GLN A 96 4.57 2.01 -4.92
C GLN A 96 3.97 1.96 -3.51
N PRO A 97 4.05 0.80 -2.82
CA PRO A 97 3.69 0.72 -1.41
C PRO A 97 4.60 1.60 -0.55
N VAL A 98 4.04 2.15 0.52
CA VAL A 98 4.84 2.80 1.56
C VAL A 98 5.35 1.72 2.49
N ALA A 99 6.67 1.60 2.60
CA ALA A 99 7.31 0.70 3.54
C ALA A 99 8.05 1.51 4.60
N PRO A 100 8.03 1.08 5.89
CA PRO A 100 8.69 1.82 6.96
C PRO A 100 10.22 1.73 6.90
N TYR A 101 10.76 0.99 5.96
CA TYR A 101 12.19 0.84 5.73
C TYR A 101 12.44 0.67 4.22
N ALA A 102 13.67 0.91 3.79
CA ALA A 102 14.04 0.78 2.39
C ALA A 102 13.96 -0.69 1.95
N LEU A 103 13.17 -0.96 0.91
CA LEU A 103 13.12 -2.27 0.27
C LEU A 103 14.31 -2.41 -0.66
N GLN A 104 14.92 -3.61 -0.67
CA GLN A 104 15.92 -4.00 -1.64
C GLN A 104 15.26 -4.89 -2.69
N TYR A 105 15.58 -4.64 -3.95
CA TYR A 105 15.04 -5.38 -5.08
C TYR A 105 16.20 -6.03 -5.84
N ARG A 106 16.01 -7.25 -6.18
CA ARG A 106 16.96 -7.98 -7.00
C ARG A 106 16.26 -8.59 -8.22
#